data_e5d1916602e4d16f3e56802f36c19f09
#
_entry.id   e5d1916602e4d16f3e56802f36c19f09
#
_cell.length_a   1.000
_cell.length_b   1.000
_cell.length_c   1.000
_cell.angle_alpha   90.00
_cell.angle_beta   90.00
_cell.angle_gamma   90.00
#
_symmetry.space_group_name_H-M   'P 1'
#
loop_
_entity.id
_entity.type
_entity.pdbx_description
1 polymer ?
#
loop_
_entity_poly.entity_id
_entity_poly.type
_entity_poly.pdbx_seq_one_letter_code
_entity_poly.pdbx_strand_id
1 'polypeptide(L)'
;MKFSVIIPFANAEATLPTCLDSVVAAADRLAAARPACGAEIICVNGGSRDRSAALVAARAAHDGRLVVRAEAPREAGAGAARNRGMDLATGDYLVFVDADDTIAPEALVSLADATADIVTFLPPQGTFDLTRPEGRRATFSPLVGNLLAWNAAYRRAAVAGLRFPNLCNHEDLVWTCGMYARAKTLVGGVRPWYRYDAHVAGSAANSHSGRRVAAAWAATSRMWRAVRPAFAGNGVRLRAVMLRKLAMHLVLHVLAEVPRALAARRGARRGGRP
;
A
#
# COMPACT_ATOMS: atom_id res chain seq x y z
N MET A 1 7.29 16.47 -13.73
CA MET A 1 7.07 15.23 -12.98
C MET A 1 5.60 14.84 -13.08
N LYS A 2 5.28 13.56 -13.26
CA LYS A 2 3.91 13.04 -13.30
C LYS A 2 3.71 12.01 -12.20
N PHE A 3 2.56 12.06 -11.53
CA PHE A 3 2.14 11.08 -10.52
C PHE A 3 1.07 10.16 -11.08
N SER A 4 1.16 8.85 -10.79
CA SER A 4 0.08 7.90 -11.00
C SER A 4 -0.50 7.56 -9.63
N VAL A 5 -1.70 8.07 -9.34
CA VAL A 5 -2.44 7.74 -8.12
C VAL A 5 -3.29 6.51 -8.41
N ILE A 6 -3.00 5.41 -7.73
CA ILE A 6 -3.63 4.10 -7.95
C ILE A 6 -4.61 3.83 -6.81
N ILE A 7 -5.88 3.66 -7.15
CA ILE A 7 -6.99 3.41 -6.21
C ILE A 7 -7.59 2.03 -6.50
N PRO A 8 -7.19 0.98 -5.77
CA PRO A 8 -7.89 -0.29 -5.81
C PRO A 8 -9.22 -0.16 -5.07
N PHE A 9 -10.32 -0.64 -5.64
CA PHE A 9 -11.61 -0.60 -4.97
C PHE A 9 -12.44 -1.86 -5.20
N ALA A 10 -13.23 -2.24 -4.20
CA ALA A 10 -14.24 -3.30 -4.30
C ALA A 10 -15.31 -3.08 -3.23
N ASN A 11 -16.57 -2.94 -3.63
CA ASN A 11 -17.72 -2.70 -2.74
C ASN A 11 -17.47 -1.51 -1.79
N ALA A 12 -17.10 -0.37 -2.34
CA ALA A 12 -16.72 0.85 -1.62
C ALA A 12 -17.65 2.04 -1.91
N GLU A 13 -18.92 1.79 -2.28
CA GLU A 13 -19.85 2.86 -2.68
C GLU A 13 -20.03 3.96 -1.63
N ALA A 14 -19.87 3.62 -0.35
CA ALA A 14 -20.02 4.57 0.76
C ALA A 14 -18.82 5.51 0.94
N THR A 15 -17.60 5.05 0.62
CA THR A 15 -16.35 5.77 0.92
C THR A 15 -15.66 6.33 -0.32
N LEU A 16 -15.79 5.64 -1.45
CA LEU A 16 -15.13 5.96 -2.70
C LEU A 16 -15.38 7.39 -3.21
N PRO A 17 -16.57 8.01 -3.09
CA PRO A 17 -16.77 9.40 -3.48
C PRO A 17 -15.84 10.37 -2.72
N THR A 18 -15.75 10.23 -1.40
CA THR A 18 -14.88 11.06 -0.55
C THR A 18 -13.40 10.83 -0.85
N CYS A 19 -13.00 9.58 -1.09
CA CYS A 19 -11.66 9.24 -1.54
C CYS A 19 -11.32 9.96 -2.85
N LEU A 20 -12.15 9.82 -3.88
CA LEU A 20 -11.97 10.45 -5.18
C LEU A 20 -11.91 11.98 -5.09
N ASP A 21 -12.80 12.60 -4.31
CA ASP A 21 -12.80 14.05 -4.10
C ASP A 21 -11.48 14.52 -3.49
N SER A 22 -10.93 13.79 -2.54
CA SER A 22 -9.64 14.11 -1.91
C SER A 22 -8.48 14.03 -2.89
N VAL A 23 -8.47 13.01 -3.75
CA VAL A 23 -7.41 12.80 -4.76
C VAL A 23 -7.51 13.84 -5.88
N VAL A 24 -8.72 14.16 -6.35
CA VAL A 24 -8.95 15.23 -7.33
C VAL A 24 -8.50 16.57 -6.79
N ALA A 25 -8.86 16.91 -5.53
CA ALA A 25 -8.40 18.14 -4.89
C ALA A 25 -6.87 18.22 -4.79
N ALA A 26 -6.19 17.11 -4.50
CA ALA A 26 -4.72 17.06 -4.51
C ALA A 26 -4.12 17.25 -5.91
N ALA A 27 -4.75 16.70 -6.94
CA ALA A 27 -4.34 16.89 -8.33
C ALA A 27 -4.56 18.33 -8.81
N ASP A 28 -5.68 18.97 -8.43
CA ASP A 28 -5.96 20.38 -8.73
C ASP A 28 -4.94 21.30 -8.05
N ARG A 29 -4.66 21.01 -6.77
CA ARG A 29 -3.65 21.76 -6.00
C ARG A 29 -2.26 21.63 -6.60
N LEU A 30 -1.90 20.43 -7.08
CA LEU A 30 -0.64 20.21 -7.80
C LEU A 30 -0.58 21.05 -9.08
N ALA A 31 -1.61 21.00 -9.92
CA ALA A 31 -1.66 21.75 -11.17
C ALA A 31 -1.54 23.27 -10.95
N ALA A 32 -2.21 23.79 -9.91
CA ALA A 32 -2.13 25.20 -9.54
C ALA A 32 -0.76 25.61 -9.00
N ALA A 33 -0.15 24.79 -8.14
CA ALA A 33 1.12 25.12 -7.47
C ALA A 33 2.35 24.78 -8.32
N ARG A 34 2.26 23.80 -9.22
CA ARG A 34 3.36 23.25 -10.02
C ARG A 34 2.88 22.93 -11.44
N PRO A 35 2.66 23.92 -12.33
CA PRO A 35 2.09 23.71 -13.67
C PRO A 35 2.88 22.75 -14.57
N ALA A 36 4.17 22.55 -14.30
CA ALA A 36 5.01 21.57 -15.00
C ALA A 36 4.84 20.11 -14.49
N CYS A 37 4.04 19.91 -13.43
CA CYS A 37 3.72 18.60 -12.89
C CYS A 37 2.29 18.20 -13.25
N GLY A 38 2.03 16.88 -13.31
CA GLY A 38 0.71 16.34 -13.59
C GLY A 38 0.37 15.14 -12.75
N ALA A 39 -0.90 14.77 -12.75
CA ALA A 39 -1.38 13.54 -12.12
C ALA A 39 -2.35 12.82 -13.05
N GLU A 40 -2.33 11.49 -13.00
CA GLU A 40 -3.38 10.61 -13.49
C GLU A 40 -3.92 9.79 -12.31
N ILE A 41 -5.20 9.47 -12.33
CA ILE A 41 -5.90 8.76 -11.28
C ILE A 41 -6.39 7.43 -11.85
N ILE A 42 -5.83 6.32 -11.40
CA ILE A 42 -6.08 4.98 -11.94
C ILE A 42 -6.94 4.21 -10.94
N CYS A 43 -8.23 4.13 -11.24
CA CYS A 43 -9.20 3.39 -10.43
C CYS A 43 -9.34 1.96 -10.95
N VAL A 44 -9.03 0.96 -10.13
CA VAL A 44 -9.09 -0.45 -10.50
C VAL A 44 -10.15 -1.18 -9.69
N ASN A 45 -11.19 -1.63 -10.36
CA ASN A 45 -12.28 -2.39 -9.74
C ASN A 45 -11.86 -3.84 -9.49
N GLY A 46 -11.85 -4.25 -8.24
CA GLY A 46 -11.58 -5.62 -7.78
C GLY A 46 -12.79 -6.57 -7.81
N GLY A 47 -13.84 -6.23 -8.59
CA GLY A 47 -15.04 -7.05 -8.72
C GLY A 47 -16.20 -6.58 -7.81
N SER A 48 -16.47 -5.28 -7.76
CA SER A 48 -17.60 -4.69 -7.02
C SER A 48 -18.95 -5.23 -7.51
N ARG A 49 -19.86 -5.44 -6.56
CA ARG A 49 -21.26 -5.84 -6.79
C ARG A 49 -22.25 -4.73 -6.42
N ASP A 50 -21.74 -3.64 -5.85
CA ASP A 50 -22.45 -2.42 -5.50
C ASP A 50 -22.31 -1.34 -6.60
N ARG A 51 -22.68 -0.10 -6.31
CA ARG A 51 -22.64 1.00 -7.26
C ARG A 51 -21.22 1.60 -7.47
N SER A 52 -20.18 1.09 -6.80
CA SER A 52 -18.82 1.64 -6.89
C SER A 52 -18.32 1.84 -8.33
N ALA A 53 -18.52 0.83 -9.20
CA ALA A 53 -18.10 0.92 -10.59
C ALA A 53 -18.83 2.04 -11.36
N ALA A 54 -20.13 2.21 -11.13
CA ALA A 54 -20.93 3.25 -11.76
C ALA A 54 -20.52 4.65 -11.27
N LEU A 55 -20.21 4.81 -9.97
CA LEU A 55 -19.71 6.06 -9.39
C LEU A 55 -18.39 6.50 -10.03
N VAL A 56 -17.44 5.59 -10.17
CA VAL A 56 -16.15 5.90 -10.81
C VAL A 56 -16.34 6.26 -12.28
N ALA A 57 -17.17 5.50 -13.02
CA ALA A 57 -17.46 5.77 -14.42
C ALA A 57 -18.10 7.15 -14.63
N ALA A 58 -19.07 7.52 -13.80
CA ALA A 58 -19.68 8.84 -13.83
C ALA A 58 -18.67 9.96 -13.55
N ARG A 59 -17.78 9.78 -12.57
CA ARG A 59 -16.72 10.75 -12.29
C ARG A 59 -15.74 10.90 -13.46
N ALA A 60 -15.32 9.81 -14.08
CA ALA A 60 -14.40 9.81 -15.22
C ALA A 60 -14.99 10.49 -16.47
N ALA A 61 -16.30 10.48 -16.63
CA ALA A 61 -16.96 11.22 -17.72
C ALA A 61 -16.78 12.75 -17.61
N HIS A 62 -16.49 13.26 -16.42
CA HIS A 62 -16.32 14.68 -16.12
C HIS A 62 -14.87 15.10 -15.82
N ASP A 63 -13.97 14.15 -15.59
CA ASP A 63 -12.57 14.43 -15.32
C ASP A 63 -11.66 13.50 -16.13
N GLY A 64 -11.08 14.04 -17.19
CA GLY A 64 -10.20 13.29 -18.11
C GLY A 64 -8.88 12.77 -17.50
N ARG A 65 -8.59 13.13 -16.24
CA ARG A 65 -7.45 12.57 -15.50
C ARG A 65 -7.75 11.20 -14.92
N LEU A 66 -9.04 10.84 -14.78
CA LEU A 66 -9.45 9.53 -14.29
C LEU A 66 -9.37 8.49 -15.39
N VAL A 67 -8.49 7.53 -15.21
CA VAL A 67 -8.41 6.31 -16.01
C VAL A 67 -9.17 5.22 -15.26
N VAL A 68 -10.37 4.91 -15.74
CA VAL A 68 -11.19 3.84 -15.15
C VAL A 68 -10.88 2.53 -15.85
N ARG A 69 -10.51 1.51 -15.11
CA ARG A 69 -10.47 0.13 -15.57
C ARG A 69 -11.36 -0.74 -14.70
N ALA A 70 -12.51 -1.05 -15.22
CA ALA A 70 -13.44 -2.01 -14.66
C ALA A 70 -13.13 -3.41 -15.22
N GLU A 71 -12.03 -4.00 -14.82
CA GLU A 71 -11.75 -5.40 -15.11
C GLU A 71 -11.55 -6.09 -13.76
N ALA A 72 -12.44 -7.04 -13.44
CA ALA A 72 -12.18 -7.97 -12.36
C ALA A 72 -10.86 -8.68 -12.67
N PRO A 73 -9.80 -8.53 -11.86
CA PRO A 73 -8.59 -9.28 -12.07
C PRO A 73 -8.96 -10.77 -12.04
N ARG A 74 -8.32 -11.59 -12.89
CA ARG A 74 -8.45 -13.07 -12.80
C ARG A 74 -8.08 -13.58 -11.40
N GLU A 75 -7.27 -12.80 -10.68
CA GLU A 75 -6.93 -12.99 -9.28
C GLU A 75 -7.66 -11.90 -8.48
N ALA A 76 -8.54 -12.31 -7.56
CA ALA A 76 -9.27 -11.37 -6.71
C ALA A 76 -8.37 -10.81 -5.60
N GLY A 77 -8.54 -9.51 -5.25
CA GLY A 77 -7.91 -8.87 -4.11
C GLY A 77 -7.20 -7.55 -4.41
N ALA A 78 -6.90 -6.79 -3.37
CA ALA A 78 -6.28 -5.47 -3.45
C ALA A 78 -4.90 -5.51 -4.14
N GLY A 79 -4.11 -6.55 -3.88
CA GLY A 79 -2.79 -6.74 -4.51
C GLY A 79 -2.87 -6.87 -6.04
N ALA A 80 -3.82 -7.66 -6.54
CA ALA A 80 -4.05 -7.83 -7.97
C ALA A 80 -4.50 -6.52 -8.63
N ALA A 81 -5.42 -5.78 -7.96
CA ALA A 81 -5.87 -4.48 -8.43
C ALA A 81 -4.72 -3.45 -8.45
N ARG A 82 -3.87 -3.41 -7.41
CA ARG A 82 -2.67 -2.55 -7.41
C ARG A 82 -1.69 -2.93 -8.52
N ASN A 83 -1.47 -4.23 -8.78
CA ASN A 83 -0.64 -4.69 -9.89
C ASN A 83 -1.17 -4.20 -11.24
N ARG A 84 -2.49 -4.31 -11.45
CA ARG A 84 -3.12 -3.80 -12.67
C ARG A 84 -2.96 -2.27 -12.79
N GLY A 85 -3.11 -1.54 -11.69
CA GLY A 85 -2.86 -0.10 -11.65
C GLY A 85 -1.41 0.24 -12.02
N MET A 86 -0.44 -0.52 -11.53
CA MET A 86 0.98 -0.37 -11.87
C MET A 86 1.25 -0.60 -13.36
N ASP A 87 0.56 -1.56 -14.00
CA ASP A 87 0.70 -1.83 -15.44
C ASP A 87 0.18 -0.68 -16.31
N LEU A 88 -0.81 0.06 -15.83
CA LEU A 88 -1.40 1.21 -16.51
C LEU A 88 -0.68 2.52 -16.23
N ALA A 89 0.10 2.57 -15.15
CA ALA A 89 0.77 3.77 -14.68
C ALA A 89 1.84 4.28 -15.65
N THR A 90 1.75 5.56 -16.00
CA THR A 90 2.71 6.25 -16.88
C THR A 90 3.52 7.32 -16.14
N GLY A 91 3.13 7.67 -14.89
CA GLY A 91 3.79 8.67 -14.08
C GLY A 91 5.20 8.27 -13.64
N ASP A 92 5.97 9.25 -13.20
CA ASP A 92 7.31 9.06 -12.65
C ASP A 92 7.27 8.41 -11.27
N TYR A 93 6.21 8.72 -10.50
CA TYR A 93 5.95 8.19 -9.17
C TYR A 93 4.58 7.53 -9.06
N LEU A 94 4.54 6.44 -8.32
CA LEU A 94 3.33 5.72 -7.92
C LEU A 94 2.93 6.15 -6.51
N VAL A 95 1.65 6.48 -6.32
CA VAL A 95 1.01 6.79 -5.05
C VAL A 95 -0.19 5.86 -4.92
N PHE A 96 -0.24 5.04 -3.87
CA PHE A 96 -1.39 4.17 -3.60
C PHE A 96 -2.33 4.83 -2.61
N VAL A 97 -3.63 4.77 -2.89
CA VAL A 97 -4.69 5.28 -1.99
C VAL A 97 -5.78 4.22 -1.90
N ASP A 98 -6.07 3.74 -0.71
CA ASP A 98 -7.16 2.79 -0.51
C ASP A 98 -8.52 3.50 -0.58
N ALA A 99 -9.55 2.83 -1.09
CA ALA A 99 -10.84 3.44 -1.44
C ALA A 99 -11.67 3.91 -0.23
N ASP A 100 -11.26 3.53 0.97
CA ASP A 100 -11.84 3.92 2.25
C ASP A 100 -11.05 5.05 2.96
N ASP A 101 -9.97 5.53 2.34
CA ASP A 101 -9.07 6.54 2.89
C ASP A 101 -9.10 7.86 2.09
N THR A 102 -8.42 8.88 2.61
CA THR A 102 -8.27 10.18 1.94
C THR A 102 -6.85 10.70 1.98
N ILE A 103 -6.52 11.64 1.08
CA ILE A 103 -5.24 12.35 1.10
C ILE A 103 -5.44 13.86 1.29
N ALA A 104 -4.44 14.52 1.85
CA ALA A 104 -4.47 15.98 2.01
C ALA A 104 -4.36 16.68 0.64
N PRO A 105 -4.96 17.86 0.44
CA PRO A 105 -4.82 18.60 -0.82
C PRO A 105 -3.36 18.90 -1.22
N GLU A 106 -2.47 19.04 -0.24
CA GLU A 106 -1.04 19.30 -0.45
C GLU A 106 -0.21 18.02 -0.70
N ALA A 107 -0.83 16.85 -0.70
CA ALA A 107 -0.14 15.56 -0.82
C ALA A 107 0.82 15.51 -2.02
N LEU A 108 0.31 15.74 -3.22
CA LEU A 108 1.11 15.67 -4.45
C LEU A 108 2.09 16.84 -4.58
N VAL A 109 1.74 18.01 -4.06
CA VAL A 109 2.65 19.17 -4.02
C VAL A 109 3.86 18.86 -3.14
N SER A 110 3.66 18.22 -1.99
CA SER A 110 4.76 17.85 -1.08
C SER A 110 5.73 16.83 -1.67
N LEU A 111 5.29 16.10 -2.70
CA LEU A 111 6.07 15.10 -3.43
C LEU A 111 6.69 15.66 -4.73
N ALA A 112 6.35 16.89 -5.14
CA ALA A 112 6.70 17.43 -6.47
C ALA A 112 8.21 17.59 -6.71
N ASP A 113 9.00 17.70 -5.66
CA ASP A 113 10.46 17.80 -5.73
C ASP A 113 11.16 16.47 -5.38
N ALA A 114 10.42 15.37 -5.36
CA ALA A 114 10.94 14.05 -5.01
C ALA A 114 11.99 13.56 -6.01
N THR A 115 13.12 13.07 -5.48
CA THR A 115 14.20 12.48 -6.27
C THR A 115 14.60 11.08 -5.79
N ALA A 116 14.08 10.66 -4.64
CA ALA A 116 14.40 9.36 -4.04
C ALA A 116 13.54 8.22 -4.64
N ASP A 117 14.00 6.98 -4.49
CA ASP A 117 13.23 5.80 -4.90
C ASP A 117 12.00 5.57 -4.02
N ILE A 118 12.11 5.94 -2.71
CA ILE A 118 11.01 5.93 -1.74
C ILE A 118 10.94 7.29 -1.06
N VAL A 119 9.74 7.89 -1.01
CA VAL A 119 9.45 9.11 -0.24
C VAL A 119 8.31 8.83 0.72
N THR A 120 8.55 8.92 2.02
CA THR A 120 7.57 8.55 3.05
C THR A 120 7.46 9.63 4.13
N PHE A 121 6.28 9.78 4.74
CA PHE A 121 6.11 10.60 5.93
C PHE A 121 6.53 9.89 7.23
N LEU A 122 6.85 8.60 7.17
CA LEU A 122 7.35 7.87 8.33
C LEU A 122 8.77 8.30 8.71
N PRO A 123 9.12 8.29 10.02
CA PRO A 123 10.48 8.54 10.47
C PRO A 123 11.45 7.44 9.98
N PRO A 124 12.75 7.67 9.98
CA PRO A 124 13.44 8.91 10.41
C PRO A 124 13.35 10.02 9.36
N GLN A 125 13.48 11.28 9.81
CA GLN A 125 13.56 12.42 8.89
C GLN A 125 14.92 12.47 8.18
N GLY A 126 14.91 12.82 6.89
CA GLY A 126 16.12 13.05 6.10
C GLY A 126 16.21 12.21 4.84
N THR A 127 17.34 12.34 4.17
CA THR A 127 17.68 11.58 2.96
C THR A 127 18.70 10.50 3.30
N PHE A 128 18.44 9.28 2.83
CA PHE A 128 19.25 8.11 3.17
C PHE A 128 19.70 7.39 1.89
N ASP A 129 21.00 7.12 1.82
CA ASP A 129 21.60 6.23 0.82
C ASP A 129 21.45 4.78 1.30
N LEU A 130 20.51 4.06 0.69
CA LEU A 130 20.22 2.67 1.03
C LEU A 130 21.22 1.67 0.39
N THR A 131 22.16 2.13 -0.44
CA THR A 131 23.26 1.29 -0.92
C THR A 131 24.31 1.08 0.16
N ARG A 132 24.32 1.96 1.18
CA ARG A 132 25.27 1.92 2.30
C ARG A 132 24.64 1.26 3.54
N PRO A 133 25.41 0.50 4.31
CA PRO A 133 24.95 -0.12 5.55
C PRO A 133 24.38 0.86 6.58
N GLU A 134 24.93 2.07 6.64
CA GLU A 134 24.49 3.13 7.58
C GLU A 134 23.07 3.60 7.29
N GLY A 135 22.76 3.89 6.01
CA GLY A 135 21.44 4.29 5.58
C GLY A 135 20.40 3.21 5.87
N ARG A 136 20.73 1.95 5.56
CA ARG A 136 19.84 0.83 5.91
C ARG A 136 19.67 0.65 7.42
N ARG A 137 20.72 0.79 8.21
CA ARG A 137 20.62 0.73 9.68
C ARG A 137 19.72 1.81 10.25
N ALA A 138 19.85 3.04 9.76
CA ALA A 138 19.06 4.18 10.23
C ALA A 138 17.57 4.01 9.93
N THR A 139 17.21 3.46 8.77
CA THR A 139 15.82 3.40 8.28
C THR A 139 15.12 2.07 8.53
N PHE A 140 15.86 0.96 8.68
CA PHE A 140 15.27 -0.38 8.77
C PHE A 140 14.33 -0.55 9.96
N SER A 141 14.78 -0.22 11.18
CA SER A 141 14.00 -0.46 12.39
C SER A 141 12.68 0.31 12.44
N PRO A 142 12.62 1.61 12.09
CA PRO A 142 11.35 2.33 12.06
C PRO A 142 10.44 1.97 10.89
N LEU A 143 10.98 1.56 9.74
CA LEU A 143 10.19 1.38 8.52
C LEU A 143 9.68 -0.05 8.32
N VAL A 144 10.53 -1.06 8.51
CA VAL A 144 10.12 -2.44 8.23
C VAL A 144 9.04 -2.90 9.18
N GLY A 145 7.93 -3.36 8.61
CA GLY A 145 6.70 -3.71 9.32
C GLY A 145 5.74 -2.54 9.57
N ASN A 146 6.17 -1.29 9.25
CA ASN A 146 5.30 -0.12 9.29
C ASN A 146 5.15 0.54 7.92
N LEU A 147 6.02 0.23 6.96
CA LEU A 147 5.96 0.75 5.60
C LEU A 147 4.90 -0.02 4.82
N LEU A 148 3.70 0.55 4.72
CA LEU A 148 2.58 0.04 3.94
C LEU A 148 2.56 0.72 2.57
N ALA A 149 1.86 0.14 1.59
CA ALA A 149 1.86 0.67 0.23
C ALA A 149 1.39 2.14 0.15
N TRP A 150 0.43 2.52 0.99
CA TRP A 150 -0.17 3.86 1.00
C TRP A 150 0.63 4.93 1.76
N ASN A 151 1.62 4.57 2.59
CA ASN A 151 2.35 5.56 3.40
C ASN A 151 3.65 6.06 2.77
N ALA A 152 3.83 5.79 1.49
CA ALA A 152 4.96 6.30 0.71
C ALA A 152 4.58 6.49 -0.77
N ALA A 153 5.34 7.34 -1.45
CA ALA A 153 5.39 7.43 -2.90
C ALA A 153 6.63 6.68 -3.39
N TYR A 154 6.50 6.00 -4.52
CA TYR A 154 7.53 5.11 -5.05
C TYR A 154 7.91 5.52 -6.48
N ARG A 155 9.19 5.69 -6.75
CA ARG A 155 9.69 5.93 -8.11
C ARG A 155 9.33 4.75 -9.00
N ARG A 156 8.57 4.97 -10.08
CA ARG A 156 8.10 3.90 -10.96
C ARG A 156 9.23 3.06 -11.54
N ALA A 157 10.34 3.67 -11.93
CA ALA A 157 11.50 2.94 -12.43
C ALA A 157 12.12 1.96 -11.39
N ALA A 158 12.07 2.31 -10.10
CA ALA A 158 12.61 1.47 -9.04
C ALA A 158 11.70 0.27 -8.70
N VAL A 159 10.40 0.33 -9.01
CA VAL A 159 9.46 -0.79 -8.81
C VAL A 159 9.39 -1.77 -9.99
N ALA A 160 10.14 -1.53 -11.08
CA ALA A 160 10.07 -2.36 -12.27
C ALA A 160 10.22 -3.86 -11.96
N GLY A 161 9.25 -4.68 -12.42
CA GLY A 161 9.19 -6.12 -12.17
C GLY A 161 8.83 -6.54 -10.74
N LEU A 162 8.58 -5.61 -9.82
CA LEU A 162 8.04 -5.94 -8.50
C LEU A 162 6.52 -6.05 -8.58
N ARG A 163 5.95 -7.09 -7.94
CA ARG A 163 4.51 -7.35 -7.93
C ARG A 163 4.03 -7.61 -6.51
N PHE A 164 2.82 -7.13 -6.23
CA PHE A 164 2.09 -7.57 -5.03
C PHE A 164 1.81 -9.06 -5.15
N PRO A 165 2.10 -9.84 -4.10
CA PRO A 165 1.82 -11.28 -4.13
C PRO A 165 0.31 -11.53 -4.04
N ASN A 166 -0.13 -12.64 -4.60
CA ASN A 166 -1.51 -13.11 -4.41
C ASN A 166 -1.68 -13.63 -2.97
N LEU A 167 -2.10 -12.73 -2.10
CA LEU A 167 -2.41 -12.99 -0.68
C LEU A 167 -3.72 -12.30 -0.35
N CYS A 168 -4.52 -12.90 0.52
CA CYS A 168 -5.76 -12.27 0.98
C CYS A 168 -5.54 -11.15 2.01
N ASN A 169 -4.32 -11.00 2.52
CA ASN A 169 -3.91 -9.96 3.47
C ASN A 169 -2.37 -9.88 3.52
N HIS A 170 -1.82 -8.73 3.96
CA HIS A 170 -0.39 -8.46 4.09
C HIS A 170 0.40 -8.48 2.75
N GLU A 171 -0.27 -8.40 1.62
CA GLU A 171 0.35 -8.34 0.30
C GLU A 171 1.18 -7.06 0.14
N ASP A 172 0.72 -5.98 0.73
CA ASP A 172 1.37 -4.67 0.76
C ASP A 172 2.66 -4.68 1.57
N LEU A 173 2.67 -5.29 2.75
CA LEU A 173 3.89 -5.46 3.57
C LEU A 173 4.97 -6.25 2.82
N VAL A 174 4.59 -7.32 2.12
CA VAL A 174 5.54 -8.11 1.32
C VAL A 174 6.11 -7.27 0.18
N TRP A 175 5.24 -6.53 -0.50
CA TRP A 175 5.63 -5.68 -1.61
C TRP A 175 6.54 -4.53 -1.16
N THR A 176 6.20 -3.84 -0.08
CA THR A 176 6.99 -2.71 0.46
C THR A 176 8.35 -3.17 0.99
N CYS A 177 8.43 -4.36 1.59
CA CYS A 177 9.71 -4.97 1.94
C CYS A 177 10.57 -5.26 0.70
N GLY A 178 9.97 -5.78 -0.37
CA GLY A 178 10.64 -5.99 -1.66
C GLY A 178 11.13 -4.69 -2.28
N MET A 179 10.32 -3.63 -2.22
CA MET A 179 10.70 -2.30 -2.68
C MET A 179 11.85 -1.72 -1.85
N TYR A 180 11.76 -1.78 -0.52
CA TYR A 180 12.83 -1.33 0.37
C TYR A 180 14.16 -2.06 0.10
N ALA A 181 14.12 -3.34 -0.18
CA ALA A 181 15.32 -4.13 -0.48
C ALA A 181 16.01 -3.70 -1.78
N ARG A 182 15.25 -3.21 -2.76
CA ARG A 182 15.75 -2.77 -4.08
C ARG A 182 16.14 -1.30 -4.12
N ALA A 183 15.45 -0.46 -3.35
CA ALA A 183 15.65 0.98 -3.34
C ALA A 183 17.09 1.35 -3.01
N LYS A 184 17.60 2.34 -3.72
CA LYS A 184 18.93 2.94 -3.49
C LYS A 184 18.85 4.16 -2.59
N THR A 185 17.73 4.90 -2.66
CA THR A 185 17.54 6.15 -1.93
C THR A 185 16.17 6.20 -1.26
N LEU A 186 16.12 6.82 -0.08
CA LEU A 186 14.90 7.05 0.69
C LEU A 186 14.91 8.45 1.28
N VAL A 187 13.79 9.14 1.17
CA VAL A 187 13.49 10.36 1.94
C VAL A 187 12.38 10.05 2.93
N GLY A 188 12.65 10.26 4.20
CA GLY A 188 11.71 10.01 5.28
C GLY A 188 11.32 11.25 6.04
N GLY A 189 10.20 11.19 6.75
CA GLY A 189 9.69 12.26 7.60
C GLY A 189 9.17 13.47 6.84
N VAL A 190 8.74 13.33 5.58
CA VAL A 190 8.01 14.39 4.88
C VAL A 190 6.68 14.68 5.57
N ARG A 191 6.06 15.83 5.28
CA ARG A 191 4.77 16.18 5.88
C ARG A 191 3.73 15.08 5.65
N PRO A 192 3.01 14.59 6.70
CA PRO A 192 1.96 13.59 6.54
C PRO A 192 0.86 14.08 5.60
N TRP A 193 0.55 13.27 4.61
CA TRP A 193 -0.44 13.58 3.57
C TRP A 193 -1.55 12.55 3.43
N TYR A 194 -1.48 11.43 4.13
CA TYR A 194 -2.46 10.35 4.12
C TYR A 194 -3.30 10.35 5.40
N ARG A 195 -4.59 10.09 5.27
CA ARG A 195 -5.55 9.95 6.37
C ARG A 195 -6.20 8.57 6.28
N TYR A 196 -5.79 7.70 7.18
CA TYR A 196 -6.32 6.36 7.33
C TYR A 196 -7.61 6.39 8.14
N ASP A 197 -8.72 5.80 7.63
CA ASP A 197 -9.96 5.63 8.37
C ASP A 197 -10.06 4.20 8.92
N ALA A 198 -9.74 4.04 10.20
CA ALA A 198 -9.79 2.76 10.91
C ALA A 198 -11.21 2.26 11.22
N HIS A 199 -12.24 3.09 11.02
CA HIS A 199 -13.61 2.82 11.48
C HIS A 199 -14.55 2.32 10.38
N VAL A 200 -14.08 2.14 9.16
CA VAL A 200 -14.93 1.67 8.05
C VAL A 200 -15.39 0.23 8.30
N ALA A 201 -16.70 0.05 8.37
CA ALA A 201 -17.30 -1.25 8.49
C ALA A 201 -17.04 -2.08 7.23
N GLY A 202 -16.55 -3.32 7.41
CA GLY A 202 -16.24 -4.20 6.28
C GLY A 202 -14.82 -4.09 5.74
N SER A 203 -13.97 -3.22 6.31
CA SER A 203 -12.55 -3.18 6.00
C SER A 203 -11.90 -4.57 6.16
N ALA A 204 -10.98 -4.92 5.25
CA ALA A 204 -10.22 -6.17 5.30
C ALA A 204 -9.48 -6.35 6.65
N ALA A 205 -9.12 -5.25 7.32
CA ALA A 205 -8.51 -5.26 8.64
C ALA A 205 -9.42 -5.86 9.73
N ASN A 206 -10.74 -5.76 9.57
CA ASN A 206 -11.73 -6.20 10.57
C ASN A 206 -12.24 -7.63 10.37
N SER A 207 -11.83 -8.35 9.32
CA SER A 207 -12.24 -9.74 9.08
C SER A 207 -11.27 -10.74 9.74
N HIS A 208 -11.80 -11.78 10.38
CA HIS A 208 -11.01 -12.85 11.01
C HIS A 208 -11.33 -14.21 10.38
N SER A 209 -10.33 -14.87 9.78
CA SER A 209 -10.51 -16.17 9.14
C SER A 209 -9.22 -17.00 9.16
N GLY A 210 -9.34 -18.31 9.04
CA GLY A 210 -8.16 -19.18 8.91
C GLY A 210 -7.30 -18.88 7.67
N ARG A 211 -7.90 -18.31 6.61
CA ARG A 211 -7.16 -17.86 5.43
C ARG A 211 -6.19 -16.71 5.76
N ARG A 212 -6.57 -15.82 6.69
CA ARG A 212 -5.70 -14.72 7.14
C ARG A 212 -4.49 -15.21 7.90
N VAL A 213 -4.64 -16.24 8.76
CA VAL A 213 -3.51 -16.86 9.47
C VAL A 213 -2.50 -17.43 8.48
N ALA A 214 -2.97 -18.17 7.47
CA ALA A 214 -2.11 -18.73 6.42
C ALA A 214 -1.45 -17.61 5.59
N ALA A 215 -2.19 -16.54 5.26
CA ALA A 215 -1.65 -15.39 4.55
C ALA A 215 -0.58 -14.66 5.36
N ALA A 216 -0.79 -14.43 6.66
CA ALA A 216 0.19 -13.80 7.54
C ALA A 216 1.47 -14.62 7.67
N TRP A 217 1.38 -15.95 7.77
CA TRP A 217 2.53 -16.85 7.75
C TRP A 217 3.28 -16.77 6.43
N ALA A 218 2.58 -16.87 5.30
CA ALA A 218 3.16 -16.76 3.96
C ALA A 218 3.80 -15.38 3.74
N ALA A 219 3.17 -14.30 4.22
CA ALA A 219 3.71 -12.94 4.18
C ALA A 219 5.02 -12.84 4.94
N THR A 220 5.07 -13.32 6.20
CA THR A 220 6.29 -13.29 7.03
C THR A 220 7.45 -14.01 6.33
N SER A 221 7.20 -15.18 5.73
CA SER A 221 8.20 -15.94 5.01
C SER A 221 8.70 -15.24 3.74
N ARG A 222 7.80 -14.54 3.02
CA ARG A 222 8.14 -13.78 1.81
C ARG A 222 8.88 -12.49 2.16
N MET A 223 8.48 -11.78 3.21
CA MET A 223 9.19 -10.61 3.74
C MET A 223 10.63 -10.96 4.10
N TRP A 224 10.85 -12.06 4.82
CA TRP A 224 12.18 -12.56 5.14
C TRP A 224 13.03 -12.78 3.88
N ARG A 225 12.50 -13.49 2.89
CA ARG A 225 13.19 -13.76 1.63
C ARG A 225 13.52 -12.49 0.85
N ALA A 226 12.60 -11.50 0.85
CA ALA A 226 12.79 -10.25 0.14
C ALA A 226 13.89 -9.38 0.75
N VAL A 227 13.94 -9.26 2.09
CA VAL A 227 14.89 -8.35 2.75
C VAL A 227 16.24 -8.99 3.05
N ARG A 228 16.32 -10.31 3.23
CA ARG A 228 17.55 -11.00 3.60
C ARG A 228 18.76 -10.68 2.73
N PRO A 229 18.67 -10.66 1.38
CA PRO A 229 19.80 -10.34 0.52
C PRO A 229 20.34 -8.93 0.72
N ALA A 230 19.44 -7.95 0.95
CA ALA A 230 19.80 -6.56 1.16
C ALA A 230 20.64 -6.35 2.44
N PHE A 231 20.66 -7.34 3.34
CA PHE A 231 21.38 -7.30 4.62
C PHE A 231 22.50 -8.32 4.72
N ALA A 232 22.85 -9.02 3.64
CA ALA A 232 23.84 -10.09 3.64
C ALA A 232 25.23 -9.65 4.13
N GLY A 233 25.63 -8.41 3.92
CA GLY A 233 26.91 -7.83 4.37
C GLY A 233 26.86 -7.11 5.71
N ASN A 234 25.68 -7.00 6.34
CA ASN A 234 25.48 -6.19 7.55
C ASN A 234 25.55 -7.08 8.81
N GLY A 235 26.30 -6.62 9.81
CA GLY A 235 26.65 -7.40 11.00
C GLY A 235 25.48 -7.97 11.81
N VAL A 236 25.81 -8.81 12.79
CA VAL A 236 24.88 -9.58 13.64
C VAL A 236 23.73 -8.77 14.24
N ARG A 237 23.99 -7.51 14.64
CA ARG A 237 22.98 -6.62 15.26
C ARG A 237 21.80 -6.32 14.33
N LEU A 238 22.04 -6.03 13.05
CA LEU A 238 20.98 -5.72 12.10
C LEU A 238 20.13 -6.96 11.77
N ARG A 239 20.79 -8.12 11.67
CA ARG A 239 20.08 -9.40 11.53
C ARG A 239 19.18 -9.70 12.72
N ALA A 240 19.66 -9.39 13.95
CA ALA A 240 18.87 -9.56 15.16
C ALA A 240 17.63 -8.63 15.19
N VAL A 241 17.78 -7.35 14.80
CA VAL A 241 16.65 -6.40 14.69
C VAL A 241 15.64 -6.90 13.67
N MET A 242 16.08 -7.37 12.51
CA MET A 242 15.23 -7.91 11.47
C MET A 242 14.46 -9.15 11.95
N LEU A 243 15.14 -10.11 12.57
CA LEU A 243 14.53 -11.31 13.14
C LEU A 243 13.49 -10.95 14.21
N ARG A 244 13.80 -10.00 15.10
CA ARG A 244 12.88 -9.50 16.11
C ARG A 244 11.61 -8.89 15.48
N LYS A 245 11.75 -8.07 14.44
CA LYS A 245 10.61 -7.46 13.74
C LYS A 245 9.73 -8.51 13.04
N LEU A 246 10.35 -9.48 12.37
CA LEU A 246 9.63 -10.58 11.74
C LEU A 246 8.95 -11.51 12.77
N ALA A 247 9.63 -11.78 13.89
CA ALA A 247 9.04 -12.54 15.00
C ALA A 247 7.86 -11.78 15.61
N MET A 248 7.98 -10.46 15.79
CA MET A 248 6.88 -9.63 16.30
C MET A 248 5.71 -9.61 15.31
N HIS A 249 5.95 -9.51 14.00
CA HIS A 249 4.90 -9.65 12.98
C HIS A 249 4.21 -11.01 13.07
N LEU A 250 4.98 -12.10 13.23
CA LEU A 250 4.44 -13.45 13.42
C LEU A 250 3.54 -13.52 14.67
N VAL A 251 3.99 -13.00 15.81
CA VAL A 251 3.22 -13.00 17.05
C VAL A 251 1.95 -12.18 16.92
N LEU A 252 2.04 -10.93 16.42
CA LEU A 252 0.92 -10.01 16.39
C LEU A 252 -0.12 -10.37 15.31
N HIS A 253 0.31 -10.84 14.15
CA HIS A 253 -0.57 -11.06 13.01
C HIS A 253 -0.89 -12.53 12.73
N VAL A 254 -0.09 -13.46 13.23
CA VAL A 254 -0.35 -14.90 13.05
C VAL A 254 -0.89 -15.51 14.34
N LEU A 255 -0.14 -15.45 15.44
CA LEU A 255 -0.55 -16.10 16.68
C LEU A 255 -1.77 -15.43 17.33
N ALA A 256 -1.90 -14.11 17.23
CA ALA A 256 -3.09 -13.39 17.72
C ALA A 256 -4.36 -13.71 16.91
N GLU A 257 -4.25 -14.07 15.64
CA GLU A 257 -5.39 -14.43 14.79
C GLU A 257 -5.87 -15.88 14.99
N VAL A 258 -5.01 -16.79 15.47
CA VAL A 258 -5.39 -18.20 15.67
C VAL A 258 -6.57 -18.37 16.64
N PRO A 259 -6.60 -17.78 17.84
CA PRO A 259 -7.74 -17.88 18.74
C PRO A 259 -9.03 -17.31 18.14
N ARG A 260 -8.93 -16.17 17.41
CA ARG A 260 -10.06 -15.49 16.76
C ARG A 260 -10.64 -16.35 15.64
N ALA A 261 -9.79 -16.94 14.81
CA ALA A 261 -10.20 -17.85 13.74
C ALA A 261 -10.86 -19.13 14.28
N LEU A 262 -10.39 -19.66 15.39
CA LEU A 262 -11.00 -20.82 16.08
C LEU A 262 -12.36 -20.47 16.69
N ALA A 263 -12.49 -19.30 17.31
CA ALA A 263 -13.76 -18.82 17.85
C ALA A 263 -14.82 -18.63 16.75
N ALA A 264 -14.45 -18.04 15.61
CA ALA A 264 -15.33 -17.88 14.47
C ALA A 264 -15.83 -19.23 13.90
N ARG A 265 -14.97 -20.25 13.83
CA ARG A 265 -15.37 -21.61 13.43
C ARG A 265 -16.33 -22.28 14.41
N ARG A 266 -16.17 -22.05 15.72
CA ARG A 266 -17.09 -22.59 16.75
C ARG A 266 -18.46 -21.91 16.68
N GLY A 267 -18.51 -20.60 16.45
CA GLY A 267 -19.76 -19.86 16.27
C GLY A 267 -20.54 -20.33 15.06
N ALA A 268 -19.87 -20.51 13.91
CA ALA A 268 -20.50 -21.00 12.68
C ALA A 268 -21.09 -22.45 12.82
N ARG A 269 -20.47 -23.30 13.64
CA ARG A 269 -20.98 -24.68 13.91
C ARG A 269 -22.18 -24.68 14.87
N ARG A 270 -22.34 -23.66 15.71
CA ARG A 270 -23.48 -23.55 16.65
C ARG A 270 -24.72 -22.91 16.03
N GLY A 271 -24.56 -22.07 15.00
CA GLY A 271 -25.66 -21.44 14.25
C GLY A 271 -26.28 -22.30 13.16
N GLY A 272 -25.78 -23.48 12.89
CA GLY A 272 -26.22 -24.39 11.83
C GLY A 272 -26.96 -25.63 12.32
N ARG A 273 -27.70 -25.57 13.44
CA ARG A 273 -28.70 -26.61 13.79
C ARG A 273 -30.09 -26.02 13.62
N PRO A 274 -30.94 -26.70 12.82
CA PRO A 274 -32.33 -26.33 12.63
C PRO A 274 -33.14 -26.48 13.92
#